data_8baf61173af30d854c010628db97598e
#
_entry.id   8baf61173af30d854c010628db97598e
#
_cell.length_a   1.000
_cell.length_b   1.000
_cell.length_c   1.000
_cell.angle_alpha   90.00
_cell.angle_beta   90.00
_cell.angle_gamma   90.00
#
_symmetry.space_group_name_H-M   'P 1'
#
loop_
_entity.id
_entity.type
_entity.pdbx_description
1 polymer ?
#
loop_
_entity_poly.entity_id
_entity_poly.type
_entity_poly.pdbx_seq_one_letter_code
_entity_poly.pdbx_strand_id
1 'polypeptide(L)'
;MSWELIVIGGGPGGYTAAIRAAQLGLRTALVERDAVGGTCLNRGCIPTKALIHAAERYEEMKECETFGLRAEGVSFDYSAMCARRDQVVGQLRDGVERLLKGNKVDRITGTARILGPGRVQVGEEVLEGTNILIAAGSRPALPPVPGLDLPGVLTSDDLLTGDTFYQRLAIIGGGVIGMEFAGLYQALGAEVTVLEALDRILPTLDRELSQSLSMLMKKKGVKLCAGARVERVEQGPDGLICTYAVKDKTETVTADAVLVATGRRANTDGLCAPEVDLGLERGAIPVDDRFQTRVPGIYAIGDAVKGSIQLAHAAAAQGINAVSMLAGKEPPMDLSVVPSCVYVRPEMASVGRTEAQCKEAGISVKTAKYLTGSNSRSVITDAGRGFIKVAYDGETGVVLGAQLLCERATDLVGEFASAISRGETLEDMARVIHAHPTFAEAVGEAAEAGLGLSIHQLNR
;
A
#
# COMPACT_ATOMS: atom_id res chain seq x y z
N MET A 1 -15.24 -25.82 -24.75
CA MET A 1 -16.08 -24.61 -24.55
C MET A 1 -15.13 -23.45 -24.28
N SER A 2 -15.16 -22.38 -25.06
CA SER A 2 -14.26 -21.23 -24.90
C SER A 2 -14.81 -20.23 -23.88
N TRP A 3 -13.93 -19.53 -23.14
CA TRP A 3 -14.26 -18.41 -22.27
C TRP A 3 -14.27 -17.11 -23.05
N GLU A 4 -15.03 -16.11 -22.60
CA GLU A 4 -14.95 -14.74 -23.14
C GLU A 4 -13.79 -13.97 -22.51
N LEU A 5 -13.43 -14.33 -21.26
CA LEU A 5 -12.30 -13.75 -20.55
C LEU A 5 -11.53 -14.82 -19.77
N ILE A 6 -10.20 -14.85 -19.93
CA ILE A 6 -9.27 -15.60 -19.08
C ILE A 6 -8.46 -14.58 -18.28
N VAL A 7 -8.62 -14.56 -16.95
CA VAL A 7 -7.85 -13.71 -16.03
C VAL A 7 -6.66 -14.52 -15.49
N ILE A 8 -5.47 -13.97 -15.57
CA ILE A 8 -4.23 -14.59 -15.08
C ILE A 8 -3.76 -13.87 -13.82
N GLY A 9 -3.85 -14.55 -12.68
CA GLY A 9 -3.54 -14.03 -11.35
C GLY A 9 -4.78 -13.69 -10.54
N GLY A 10 -4.88 -14.29 -9.35
CA GLY A 10 -6.01 -14.17 -8.41
C GLY A 10 -5.83 -13.10 -7.33
N GLY A 11 -4.92 -12.13 -7.53
CA GLY A 11 -4.74 -10.98 -6.63
C GLY A 11 -5.93 -10.01 -6.64
N PRO A 12 -5.88 -8.89 -5.89
CA PRO A 12 -6.99 -7.92 -5.78
C PRO A 12 -7.51 -7.44 -7.14
N GLY A 13 -6.64 -7.14 -8.08
CA GLY A 13 -7.04 -6.78 -9.44
C GLY A 13 -7.73 -7.92 -10.17
N GLY A 14 -7.15 -9.14 -10.10
CA GLY A 14 -7.63 -10.29 -10.86
C GLY A 14 -8.95 -10.87 -10.37
N TYR A 15 -9.08 -11.17 -9.06
CA TYR A 15 -10.34 -11.72 -8.56
C TYR A 15 -11.50 -10.72 -8.65
N THR A 16 -11.22 -9.42 -8.44
CA THR A 16 -12.22 -8.36 -8.59
C THR A 16 -12.67 -8.24 -10.05
N ALA A 17 -11.71 -8.24 -10.99
CA ALA A 17 -12.01 -8.23 -12.42
C ALA A 17 -12.83 -9.46 -12.84
N ALA A 18 -12.44 -10.66 -12.39
CA ALA A 18 -13.14 -11.90 -12.74
C ALA A 18 -14.58 -11.91 -12.23
N ILE A 19 -14.82 -11.48 -10.99
CA ILE A 19 -16.16 -11.37 -10.41
C ILE A 19 -16.99 -10.33 -11.18
N ARG A 20 -16.42 -9.16 -11.45
CA ARG A 20 -17.11 -8.09 -12.19
C ARG A 20 -17.42 -8.52 -13.62
N ALA A 21 -16.51 -9.18 -14.32
CA ALA A 21 -16.74 -9.71 -15.66
C ALA A 21 -17.94 -10.71 -15.67
N ALA A 22 -17.96 -11.64 -14.71
CA ALA A 22 -19.08 -12.57 -14.56
C ALA A 22 -20.43 -11.86 -14.26
N GLN A 23 -20.42 -10.83 -13.42
CA GLN A 23 -21.59 -9.97 -13.14
C GLN A 23 -22.08 -9.23 -14.38
N LEU A 24 -21.18 -8.91 -15.30
CA LEU A 24 -21.50 -8.30 -16.59
C LEU A 24 -21.92 -9.30 -17.67
N GLY A 25 -21.99 -10.59 -17.32
CA GLY A 25 -22.44 -11.66 -18.19
C GLY A 25 -21.35 -12.36 -19.01
N LEU A 26 -20.08 -12.00 -18.79
CA LEU A 26 -18.95 -12.63 -19.49
C LEU A 26 -18.62 -13.99 -18.84
N ARG A 27 -18.56 -15.06 -19.64
CA ARG A 27 -18.06 -16.35 -19.17
C ARG A 27 -16.57 -16.24 -18.88
N THR A 28 -16.20 -16.36 -17.59
CA THR A 28 -14.87 -16.00 -17.09
C THR A 28 -14.17 -17.15 -16.42
N ALA A 29 -12.89 -17.38 -16.79
CA ALA A 29 -11.96 -18.22 -16.05
C ALA A 29 -10.95 -17.37 -15.30
N LEU A 30 -10.55 -17.80 -14.09
CA LEU A 30 -9.48 -17.23 -13.29
C LEU A 30 -8.40 -18.30 -13.07
N VAL A 31 -7.20 -18.05 -13.60
CA VAL A 31 -6.03 -18.92 -13.39
C VAL A 31 -5.17 -18.35 -12.27
N GLU A 32 -4.96 -19.13 -11.20
CA GLU A 32 -4.11 -18.77 -10.08
C GLU A 32 -3.20 -19.95 -9.70
N ARG A 33 -1.91 -19.70 -9.60
CA ARG A 33 -0.90 -20.74 -9.31
C ARG A 33 -0.79 -21.13 -7.84
N ASP A 34 -1.21 -20.23 -6.94
CA ASP A 34 -1.11 -20.35 -5.49
C ASP A 34 -2.51 -20.13 -4.87
N ALA A 35 -2.63 -19.29 -3.88
CA ALA A 35 -3.88 -18.94 -3.22
C ALA A 35 -4.50 -17.68 -3.80
N VAL A 36 -5.84 -17.64 -3.94
CA VAL A 36 -6.56 -16.42 -4.30
C VAL A 36 -6.36 -15.32 -3.26
N GLY A 37 -6.49 -14.07 -3.68
CA GLY A 37 -6.15 -12.90 -2.88
C GLY A 37 -4.74 -12.35 -3.15
N GLY A 38 -3.88 -13.14 -3.83
CA GLY A 38 -2.53 -12.74 -4.26
C GLY A 38 -1.65 -12.26 -3.12
N THR A 39 -0.68 -11.40 -3.44
CA THR A 39 0.26 -10.86 -2.45
C THR A 39 -0.46 -10.11 -1.32
N CYS A 40 -1.38 -9.22 -1.63
CA CYS A 40 -2.03 -8.36 -0.64
C CYS A 40 -2.70 -9.17 0.49
N LEU A 41 -3.49 -10.17 0.14
CA LEU A 41 -4.25 -10.97 1.12
C LEU A 41 -3.36 -11.98 1.85
N ASN A 42 -2.44 -12.66 1.14
CA ASN A 42 -1.74 -13.81 1.70
C ASN A 42 -0.37 -13.45 2.33
N ARG A 43 0.34 -12.44 1.80
CA ARG A 43 1.71 -12.08 2.23
C ARG A 43 2.04 -10.59 2.06
N GLY A 44 1.05 -9.72 2.24
CA GLY A 44 1.19 -8.27 2.09
C GLY A 44 0.31 -7.49 3.05
N CYS A 45 -0.68 -6.75 2.51
CA CYS A 45 -1.51 -5.82 3.25
C CYS A 45 -2.18 -6.45 4.48
N ILE A 46 -2.88 -7.56 4.30
CA ILE A 46 -3.70 -8.14 5.37
C ILE A 46 -2.85 -8.71 6.50
N PRO A 47 -1.86 -9.59 6.26
CA PRO A 47 -1.03 -10.10 7.35
C PRO A 47 -0.23 -8.99 8.05
N THR A 48 0.27 -7.98 7.32
CA THR A 48 0.95 -6.83 7.92
C THR A 48 0.02 -6.08 8.87
N LYS A 49 -1.19 -5.71 8.43
CA LYS A 49 -2.14 -4.95 9.25
C LYS A 49 -2.67 -5.75 10.43
N ALA A 50 -2.78 -7.07 10.32
CA ALA A 50 -3.10 -7.93 11.44
C ALA A 50 -2.01 -7.90 12.54
N LEU A 51 -0.73 -7.91 12.15
CA LEU A 51 0.39 -7.81 13.08
C LEU A 51 0.53 -6.39 13.68
N ILE A 52 0.38 -5.34 12.85
CA ILE A 52 0.38 -3.94 13.32
C ILE A 52 -0.71 -3.73 14.37
N HIS A 53 -1.93 -4.18 14.07
CA HIS A 53 -3.05 -4.06 15.02
C HIS A 53 -2.78 -4.76 16.35
N ALA A 54 -2.16 -5.95 16.32
CA ALA A 54 -1.79 -6.65 17.55
C ALA A 54 -0.70 -5.89 18.34
N ALA A 55 0.28 -5.29 17.63
CA ALA A 55 1.32 -4.48 18.25
C ALA A 55 0.75 -3.17 18.85
N GLU A 56 -0.22 -2.54 18.20
CA GLU A 56 -0.94 -1.38 18.74
C GLU A 56 -1.66 -1.72 20.04
N ARG A 57 -2.35 -2.88 20.11
CA ARG A 57 -2.99 -3.35 21.35
C ARG A 57 -1.97 -3.56 22.47
N TYR A 58 -0.77 -4.05 22.14
CA TYR A 58 0.31 -4.20 23.11
C TYR A 58 0.83 -2.84 23.61
N GLU A 59 1.06 -1.85 22.72
CA GLU A 59 1.42 -0.48 23.11
C GLU A 59 0.34 0.13 24.01
N GLU A 60 -0.95 0.03 23.63
CA GLU A 60 -2.07 0.57 24.41
C GLU A 60 -2.16 -0.03 25.83
N MET A 61 -1.91 -1.34 25.97
CA MET A 61 -1.85 -1.95 27.31
C MET A 61 -0.71 -1.39 28.15
N LYS A 62 0.44 -1.04 27.55
CA LYS A 62 1.56 -0.42 28.27
C LYS A 62 1.33 1.04 28.61
N GLU A 63 0.55 1.74 27.83
CA GLU A 63 0.25 3.18 27.97
C GLU A 63 -1.06 3.45 28.72
N CYS A 64 -1.74 2.39 29.22
CA CYS A 64 -3.10 2.49 29.78
C CYS A 64 -3.22 3.32 31.07
N GLU A 65 -2.12 3.64 31.76
CA GLU A 65 -2.11 4.48 32.96
C GLU A 65 -2.65 5.89 32.69
N THR A 66 -2.47 6.42 31.48
CA THR A 66 -3.06 7.72 31.04
C THR A 66 -4.57 7.76 31.25
N PHE A 67 -5.23 6.59 31.12
CA PHE A 67 -6.68 6.45 31.30
C PHE A 67 -7.10 5.98 32.71
N GLY A 68 -6.17 5.98 33.67
CA GLY A 68 -6.43 5.50 35.03
C GLY A 68 -6.51 3.97 35.14
N LEU A 69 -6.10 3.23 34.12
CA LEU A 69 -6.07 1.79 34.10
C LEU A 69 -4.69 1.27 34.55
N ARG A 70 -4.65 0.09 35.14
CA ARG A 70 -3.40 -0.59 35.53
C ARG A 70 -3.33 -1.94 34.87
N ALA A 71 -2.21 -2.23 34.23
CA ALA A 71 -1.88 -3.53 33.66
C ALA A 71 -0.50 -3.96 34.15
N GLU A 72 -0.43 -5.12 34.81
CA GLU A 72 0.83 -5.70 35.29
C GLU A 72 1.25 -6.87 34.42
N GLY A 73 2.55 -7.08 34.23
CA GLY A 73 3.10 -8.22 33.51
C GLY A 73 2.73 -8.24 32.02
N VAL A 74 2.54 -7.08 31.42
CA VAL A 74 2.20 -6.97 29.98
C VAL A 74 3.32 -7.55 29.14
N SER A 75 3.01 -8.60 28.39
CA SER A 75 3.93 -9.28 27.47
C SER A 75 3.21 -9.66 26.20
N PHE A 76 3.95 -10.08 25.18
CA PHE A 76 3.38 -10.62 23.95
C PHE A 76 3.98 -12.00 23.63
N ASP A 77 3.21 -12.79 22.90
CA ASP A 77 3.64 -14.03 22.28
C ASP A 77 3.57 -13.85 20.76
N TYR A 78 4.73 -13.72 20.12
CA TYR A 78 4.80 -13.44 18.68
C TYR A 78 4.25 -14.60 17.85
N SER A 79 4.45 -15.86 18.29
CA SER A 79 3.89 -17.02 17.61
C SER A 79 2.36 -17.01 17.64
N ALA A 80 1.77 -16.64 18.78
CA ALA A 80 0.32 -16.46 18.90
C ALA A 80 -0.20 -15.30 18.03
N MET A 81 0.56 -14.20 17.93
CA MET A 81 0.22 -13.11 17.01
C MET A 81 0.24 -13.58 15.54
N CYS A 82 1.24 -14.38 15.16
CA CYS A 82 1.32 -14.98 13.83
C CYS A 82 0.18 -15.97 13.57
N ALA A 83 -0.19 -16.80 14.53
CA ALA A 83 -1.35 -17.69 14.42
C ALA A 83 -2.66 -16.90 14.20
N ARG A 84 -2.84 -15.76 14.90
CA ARG A 84 -3.98 -14.86 14.67
C ARG A 84 -3.95 -14.23 13.28
N ARG A 85 -2.79 -13.76 12.80
CA ARG A 85 -2.57 -13.30 11.43
C ARG A 85 -3.04 -14.34 10.41
N ASP A 86 -2.62 -15.59 10.57
CA ASP A 86 -2.93 -16.68 9.64
C ASP A 86 -4.42 -17.03 9.64
N GLN A 87 -5.06 -16.97 10.81
CA GLN A 87 -6.52 -17.11 10.92
C GLN A 87 -7.26 -16.04 10.13
N VAL A 88 -6.84 -14.76 10.24
CA VAL A 88 -7.44 -13.64 9.48
C VAL A 88 -7.27 -13.84 7.98
N VAL A 89 -6.06 -14.18 7.55
CA VAL A 89 -5.76 -14.48 6.14
C VAL A 89 -6.62 -15.63 5.63
N GLY A 90 -6.70 -16.74 6.37
CA GLY A 90 -7.52 -17.90 6.01
C GLY A 90 -9.00 -17.53 5.85
N GLN A 91 -9.57 -16.81 6.82
CA GLN A 91 -10.97 -16.39 6.78
C GLN A 91 -11.29 -15.52 5.54
N LEU A 92 -10.42 -14.58 5.21
CA LEU A 92 -10.62 -13.69 4.06
C LEU A 92 -10.42 -14.43 2.73
N ARG A 93 -9.44 -15.33 2.64
CA ARG A 93 -9.20 -16.17 1.47
C ARG A 93 -10.42 -17.07 1.18
N ASP A 94 -10.97 -17.73 2.20
CA ASP A 94 -12.20 -18.52 2.06
C ASP A 94 -13.39 -17.66 1.62
N GLY A 95 -13.41 -16.39 2.03
CA GLY A 95 -14.37 -15.40 1.55
C GLY A 95 -14.27 -15.17 0.04
N VAL A 96 -13.06 -14.95 -0.48
CA VAL A 96 -12.81 -14.75 -1.92
C VAL A 96 -13.19 -16.01 -2.72
N GLU A 97 -12.83 -17.21 -2.23
CA GLU A 97 -13.22 -18.48 -2.86
C GLU A 97 -14.74 -18.62 -2.98
N ARG A 98 -15.48 -18.31 -1.90
CA ARG A 98 -16.96 -18.33 -1.93
C ARG A 98 -17.53 -17.32 -2.93
N LEU A 99 -16.94 -16.12 -3.02
CA LEU A 99 -17.39 -15.08 -3.96
C LEU A 99 -17.15 -15.50 -5.42
N LEU A 100 -15.98 -16.06 -5.74
CA LEU A 100 -15.69 -16.58 -7.08
C LEU A 100 -16.69 -17.67 -7.48
N LYS A 101 -16.90 -18.67 -6.62
CA LYS A 101 -17.86 -19.74 -6.84
C LYS A 101 -19.30 -19.21 -6.98
N GLY A 102 -19.73 -18.30 -6.10
CA GLY A 102 -21.07 -17.70 -6.12
C GLY A 102 -21.36 -16.91 -7.39
N ASN A 103 -20.33 -16.28 -7.98
CA ASN A 103 -20.42 -15.55 -9.25
C ASN A 103 -20.14 -16.45 -10.47
N LYS A 104 -19.99 -17.76 -10.30
CA LYS A 104 -19.76 -18.74 -11.39
C LYS A 104 -18.49 -18.47 -12.19
N VAL A 105 -17.44 -17.99 -11.53
CA VAL A 105 -16.11 -17.87 -12.11
C VAL A 105 -15.44 -19.25 -12.08
N ASP A 106 -14.99 -19.74 -13.24
CA ASP A 106 -14.27 -21.01 -13.34
C ASP A 106 -12.83 -20.81 -12.80
N ARG A 107 -12.55 -21.29 -11.56
CA ARG A 107 -11.23 -21.21 -10.97
C ARG A 107 -10.35 -22.38 -11.43
N ILE A 108 -9.20 -22.07 -12.02
CA ILE A 108 -8.21 -23.03 -12.52
C ILE A 108 -6.91 -22.84 -11.74
N THR A 109 -6.42 -23.89 -11.08
CA THR A 109 -5.16 -23.85 -10.32
C THR A 109 -4.01 -24.23 -11.22
N GLY A 110 -2.99 -23.37 -11.30
CA GLY A 110 -1.76 -23.63 -12.01
C GLY A 110 -1.07 -22.38 -12.54
N THR A 111 0.13 -22.55 -13.04
CA THR A 111 0.92 -21.46 -13.66
C THR A 111 0.47 -21.28 -15.10
N ALA A 112 -0.05 -20.09 -15.39
CA ALA A 112 -0.47 -19.72 -16.74
C ALA A 112 0.74 -19.31 -17.60
N ARG A 113 0.73 -19.72 -18.88
CA ARG A 113 1.64 -19.24 -19.92
C ARG A 113 0.85 -18.87 -21.17
N ILE A 114 0.97 -17.63 -21.60
CA ILE A 114 0.28 -17.12 -22.79
C ILE A 114 0.99 -17.65 -24.04
N LEU A 115 0.26 -18.40 -24.88
CA LEU A 115 0.78 -18.96 -26.13
C LEU A 115 0.50 -18.07 -27.35
N GLY A 116 -0.39 -17.10 -27.20
CA GLY A 116 -0.86 -16.17 -28.23
C GLY A 116 -2.20 -15.59 -27.89
N PRO A 117 -2.78 -14.73 -28.73
CA PRO A 117 -4.12 -14.22 -28.55
C PRO A 117 -5.12 -15.35 -28.32
N GLY A 118 -5.89 -15.23 -27.25
CA GLY A 118 -6.93 -16.20 -26.90
C GLY A 118 -6.46 -17.57 -26.42
N ARG A 119 -5.15 -17.82 -26.23
CA ARG A 119 -4.63 -19.14 -25.86
C ARG A 119 -3.70 -19.06 -24.65
N VAL A 120 -4.07 -19.77 -23.58
CA VAL A 120 -3.30 -19.82 -22.31
C VAL A 120 -3.06 -21.28 -21.95
N GLN A 121 -1.81 -21.65 -21.77
CA GLN A 121 -1.41 -22.97 -21.26
C GLN A 121 -1.41 -22.97 -19.73
N VAL A 122 -1.95 -24.03 -19.13
CA VAL A 122 -1.90 -24.29 -17.69
C VAL A 122 -1.57 -25.78 -17.51
N GLY A 123 -0.34 -26.08 -17.09
CA GLY A 123 0.16 -27.45 -17.10
C GLY A 123 0.19 -28.03 -18.53
N GLU A 124 -0.53 -29.14 -18.75
CA GLU A 124 -0.65 -29.77 -20.08
C GLU A 124 -1.89 -29.27 -20.87
N GLU A 125 -2.79 -28.54 -20.22
CA GLU A 125 -4.02 -28.05 -20.83
C GLU A 125 -3.80 -26.71 -21.54
N VAL A 126 -4.50 -26.50 -22.66
CA VAL A 126 -4.60 -25.21 -23.34
C VAL A 126 -6.00 -24.68 -23.21
N LEU A 127 -6.13 -23.56 -22.51
CA LEU A 127 -7.39 -22.84 -22.36
C LEU A 127 -7.58 -21.90 -23.57
N GLU A 128 -8.80 -21.85 -24.10
CA GLU A 128 -9.18 -20.98 -25.20
C GLU A 128 -10.20 -19.93 -24.74
N GLY A 129 -9.92 -18.66 -25.05
CA GLY A 129 -10.79 -17.54 -24.69
C GLY A 129 -10.67 -16.38 -25.65
N THR A 130 -11.66 -15.49 -25.69
CA THR A 130 -11.64 -14.33 -26.58
C THR A 130 -10.60 -13.30 -26.12
N ASN A 131 -10.56 -13.02 -24.81
CA ASN A 131 -9.68 -12.02 -24.21
C ASN A 131 -8.86 -12.63 -23.07
N ILE A 132 -7.64 -12.13 -22.89
CA ILE A 132 -6.75 -12.46 -21.78
C ILE A 132 -6.49 -11.19 -20.97
N LEU A 133 -6.72 -11.23 -19.64
CA LEU A 133 -6.40 -10.16 -18.72
C LEU A 133 -5.26 -10.58 -17.79
N ILE A 134 -4.11 -9.97 -17.93
CA ILE A 134 -2.94 -10.19 -17.10
C ILE A 134 -3.09 -9.38 -15.81
N ALA A 135 -3.19 -10.06 -14.67
CA ALA A 135 -3.21 -9.51 -13.31
C ALA A 135 -2.13 -10.19 -12.44
N ALA A 136 -0.96 -10.46 -13.04
CA ALA A 136 0.11 -11.27 -12.47
C ALA A 136 0.82 -10.60 -11.27
N GLY A 137 0.60 -9.30 -11.05
CA GLY A 137 1.11 -8.55 -9.92
C GLY A 137 2.64 -8.38 -9.93
N SER A 138 3.22 -8.29 -8.73
CA SER A 138 4.63 -8.02 -8.49
C SER A 138 5.20 -8.91 -7.39
N ARG A 139 6.53 -8.90 -7.25
CA ARG A 139 7.29 -9.52 -6.17
C ARG A 139 8.34 -8.56 -5.60
N PRO A 140 8.87 -8.79 -4.38
CA PRO A 140 9.96 -7.99 -3.84
C PRO A 140 11.14 -7.88 -4.81
N ALA A 141 11.71 -6.69 -4.92
CA ALA A 141 12.89 -6.43 -5.72
C ALA A 141 14.14 -6.47 -4.84
N LEU A 142 15.11 -7.31 -5.18
CA LEU A 142 16.41 -7.34 -4.55
C LEU A 142 17.39 -6.50 -5.39
N PRO A 143 18.01 -5.46 -4.81
CA PRO A 143 19.03 -4.69 -5.48
C PRO A 143 20.32 -5.54 -5.63
N PRO A 144 21.23 -5.19 -6.55
CA PRO A 144 22.48 -5.93 -6.74
C PRO A 144 23.51 -5.56 -5.66
N VAL A 145 23.19 -5.87 -4.40
CA VAL A 145 24.04 -5.67 -3.22
C VAL A 145 24.57 -7.05 -2.79
N PRO A 146 25.88 -7.23 -2.63
CA PRO A 146 26.45 -8.49 -2.16
C PRO A 146 25.92 -8.89 -0.78
N GLY A 147 25.64 -10.19 -0.62
CA GLY A 147 25.18 -10.78 0.65
C GLY A 147 23.68 -10.71 0.90
N LEU A 148 22.86 -10.26 -0.07
CA LEU A 148 21.41 -10.32 0.08
C LEU A 148 20.80 -11.74 -0.09
N ASP A 149 21.63 -12.73 -0.37
CA ASP A 149 21.30 -14.16 -0.43
C ASP A 149 21.66 -14.90 0.86
N LEU A 150 22.25 -14.23 1.84
CA LEU A 150 22.63 -14.85 3.13
C LEU A 150 21.39 -15.24 3.98
N PRO A 151 21.50 -16.31 4.79
CA PRO A 151 20.48 -16.63 5.80
C PRO A 151 20.25 -15.45 6.74
N GLY A 152 18.97 -15.13 7.01
CA GLY A 152 18.59 -13.98 7.84
C GLY A 152 18.41 -12.67 7.07
N VAL A 153 18.76 -12.64 5.78
CA VAL A 153 18.31 -11.58 4.86
C VAL A 153 16.94 -11.98 4.32
N LEU A 154 15.96 -11.14 4.53
CA LEU A 154 14.54 -11.46 4.34
C LEU A 154 13.87 -10.41 3.45
N THR A 155 12.87 -10.84 2.72
CA THR A 155 11.90 -9.96 2.09
C THR A 155 10.67 -9.79 2.98
N SER A 156 9.74 -8.90 2.61
CA SER A 156 8.45 -8.79 3.29
C SER A 156 7.65 -10.09 3.25
N ASP A 157 7.78 -10.86 2.16
CA ASP A 157 7.08 -12.14 2.01
C ASP A 157 7.61 -13.16 3.07
N ASP A 158 8.92 -13.20 3.30
CA ASP A 158 9.55 -14.09 4.27
C ASP A 158 9.17 -13.73 5.71
N LEU A 159 9.18 -12.44 6.08
CA LEU A 159 8.74 -11.98 7.39
C LEU A 159 7.26 -12.29 7.68
N LEU A 160 6.41 -12.21 6.65
CA LEU A 160 4.97 -12.44 6.80
C LEU A 160 4.55 -13.91 6.71
N THR A 161 5.44 -14.79 6.30
CA THR A 161 5.22 -16.24 6.31
C THR A 161 5.94 -16.95 7.45
N GLY A 162 6.92 -16.28 8.06
CA GLY A 162 7.63 -16.74 9.26
C GLY A 162 6.88 -16.42 10.56
N ASP A 163 7.39 -16.95 11.67
CA ASP A 163 6.91 -16.76 13.03
C ASP A 163 8.03 -16.35 14.03
N THR A 164 9.20 -15.99 13.50
CA THR A 164 10.35 -15.59 14.29
C THR A 164 10.34 -14.09 14.55
N PHE A 165 10.45 -13.69 15.82
CA PHE A 165 10.65 -12.31 16.23
C PHE A 165 12.15 -12.00 16.34
N TYR A 166 12.59 -10.94 15.66
CA TYR A 166 13.98 -10.48 15.67
C TYR A 166 14.13 -9.27 16.59
N GLN A 167 15.04 -9.34 17.57
CA GLN A 167 15.26 -8.26 18.54
C GLN A 167 15.98 -7.06 17.91
N ARG A 168 16.85 -7.31 16.92
CA ARG A 168 17.58 -6.27 16.18
C ARG A 168 17.27 -6.44 14.70
N LEU A 169 16.52 -5.49 14.12
CA LEU A 169 16.11 -5.51 12.72
C LEU A 169 16.75 -4.35 11.95
N ALA A 170 17.56 -4.65 10.94
CA ALA A 170 17.97 -3.67 9.94
C ALA A 170 17.01 -3.71 8.73
N ILE A 171 16.56 -2.55 8.27
CA ILE A 171 15.63 -2.43 7.13
C ILE A 171 16.32 -1.64 6.04
N ILE A 172 16.47 -2.23 4.86
CA ILE A 172 16.99 -1.58 3.66
C ILE A 172 15.80 -1.08 2.83
N GLY A 173 15.59 0.25 2.84
CA GLY A 173 14.49 0.95 2.20
C GLY A 173 13.52 1.57 3.18
N GLY A 174 13.38 2.90 3.11
CA GLY A 174 12.47 3.72 3.93
C GLY A 174 11.14 4.04 3.24
N GLY A 175 10.70 3.19 2.31
CA GLY A 175 9.37 3.24 1.69
C GLY A 175 8.26 2.77 2.63
N VAL A 176 7.02 2.69 2.11
CA VAL A 176 5.82 2.32 2.90
C VAL A 176 6.04 1.00 3.65
N ILE A 177 6.47 -0.05 2.96
CA ILE A 177 6.71 -1.38 3.55
C ILE A 177 7.74 -1.30 4.68
N GLY A 178 8.90 -0.66 4.41
CA GLY A 178 9.96 -0.53 5.41
C GLY A 178 9.51 0.24 6.64
N MET A 179 8.73 1.31 6.48
CA MET A 179 8.25 2.12 7.60
C MET A 179 7.14 1.44 8.41
N GLU A 180 6.26 0.66 7.77
CA GLU A 180 5.25 -0.16 8.47
C GLU A 180 5.92 -1.23 9.33
N PHE A 181 6.91 -1.97 8.79
CA PHE A 181 7.67 -2.93 9.58
C PHE A 181 8.52 -2.25 10.67
N ALA A 182 9.09 -1.08 10.40
CA ALA A 182 9.81 -0.34 11.42
C ALA A 182 8.90 0.04 12.60
N GLY A 183 7.68 0.48 12.34
CA GLY A 183 6.68 0.76 13.36
C GLY A 183 6.25 -0.48 14.13
N LEU A 184 5.96 -1.58 13.42
CA LEU A 184 5.57 -2.85 14.01
C LEU A 184 6.63 -3.40 15.00
N TYR A 185 7.88 -3.50 14.53
CA TYR A 185 8.95 -4.07 15.35
C TYR A 185 9.33 -3.15 16.52
N GLN A 186 9.34 -1.82 16.30
CA GLN A 186 9.57 -0.85 17.35
C GLN A 186 8.49 -0.92 18.46
N ALA A 187 7.21 -1.04 18.10
CA ALA A 187 6.09 -1.16 19.04
C ALA A 187 6.23 -2.41 19.93
N LEU A 188 6.80 -3.49 19.39
CA LEU A 188 7.12 -4.72 20.12
C LEU A 188 8.46 -4.65 20.88
N GLY A 189 9.19 -3.54 20.82
CA GLY A 189 10.41 -3.31 21.61
C GLY A 189 11.70 -3.75 20.94
N ALA A 190 11.71 -4.05 19.65
CA ALA A 190 12.94 -4.34 18.90
C ALA A 190 13.77 -3.07 18.64
N GLU A 191 15.08 -3.26 18.53
CA GLU A 191 16.01 -2.24 18.02
C GLU A 191 15.91 -2.21 16.50
N VAL A 192 15.44 -1.08 15.95
CA VAL A 192 15.21 -0.93 14.51
C VAL A 192 16.13 0.12 13.90
N THR A 193 16.84 -0.26 12.83
CA THR A 193 17.62 0.67 12.00
C THR A 193 17.08 0.64 10.57
N VAL A 194 16.67 1.79 10.03
CA VAL A 194 16.23 1.94 8.65
C VAL A 194 17.32 2.66 7.84
N LEU A 195 17.75 2.02 6.76
CA LEU A 195 18.76 2.51 5.82
C LEU A 195 18.05 2.91 4.53
N GLU A 196 17.90 4.23 4.29
CA GLU A 196 17.25 4.77 3.09
C GLU A 196 18.28 5.48 2.20
N ALA A 197 18.36 5.07 0.95
CA ALA A 197 19.33 5.60 0.00
C ALA A 197 19.03 7.05 -0.43
N LEU A 198 17.75 7.44 -0.41
CA LEU A 198 17.32 8.79 -0.74
C LEU A 198 17.47 9.74 0.47
N ASP A 199 17.28 11.02 0.23
CA ASP A 199 17.43 12.09 1.23
C ASP A 199 16.38 12.06 2.34
N ARG A 200 15.29 11.27 2.17
CA ARG A 200 14.19 11.14 3.12
C ARG A 200 13.46 9.80 2.99
N ILE A 201 12.81 9.37 4.06
CA ILE A 201 11.84 8.26 4.03
C ILE A 201 10.57 8.67 3.27
N LEU A 202 9.80 7.71 2.77
CA LEU A 202 8.54 7.92 2.04
C LEU A 202 8.66 9.01 0.96
N PRO A 203 9.62 8.89 0.03
CA PRO A 203 9.99 9.97 -0.89
C PRO A 203 8.86 10.36 -1.85
N THR A 204 7.89 9.49 -2.07
CA THR A 204 6.72 9.70 -2.93
C THR A 204 5.61 10.51 -2.27
N LEU A 205 5.64 10.66 -0.94
CA LEU A 205 4.65 11.43 -0.19
C LEU A 205 5.09 12.89 -0.02
N ASP A 206 4.16 13.72 0.46
CA ASP A 206 4.44 15.11 0.81
C ASP A 206 5.62 15.20 1.78
N ARG A 207 6.48 16.21 1.58
CA ARG A 207 7.71 16.38 2.37
C ARG A 207 7.41 16.57 3.85
N GLU A 208 6.35 17.27 4.18
CA GLU A 208 5.98 17.53 5.57
C GLU A 208 5.52 16.24 6.29
N LEU A 209 4.78 15.36 5.59
CA LEU A 209 4.43 14.04 6.10
C LEU A 209 5.68 13.21 6.40
N SER A 210 6.60 13.13 5.44
CA SER A 210 7.86 12.41 5.56
C SER A 210 8.71 12.92 6.73
N GLN A 211 8.85 14.25 6.88
CA GLN A 211 9.62 14.87 7.97
C GLN A 211 8.95 14.61 9.33
N SER A 212 7.64 14.75 9.42
CA SER A 212 6.88 14.54 10.65
C SER A 212 6.98 13.10 11.12
N LEU A 213 6.80 12.11 10.24
CA LEU A 213 7.00 10.71 10.59
C LEU A 213 8.44 10.43 11.02
N SER A 214 9.41 10.99 10.30
CA SER A 214 10.83 10.81 10.65
C SER A 214 11.14 11.29 12.08
N MET A 215 10.57 12.44 12.49
CA MET A 215 10.72 12.94 13.85
C MET A 215 10.05 12.02 14.89
N LEU A 216 8.85 11.54 14.60
CA LEU A 216 8.11 10.65 15.49
C LEU A 216 8.82 9.33 15.68
N MET A 217 9.27 8.69 14.59
CA MET A 217 9.99 7.41 14.65
C MET A 217 11.32 7.52 15.40
N LYS A 218 12.06 8.61 15.18
CA LYS A 218 13.30 8.89 15.95
C LYS A 218 13.01 9.07 17.45
N LYS A 219 11.92 9.78 17.79
CA LYS A 219 11.49 9.94 19.20
C LYS A 219 11.13 8.59 19.83
N LYS A 220 10.57 7.65 19.06
CA LYS A 220 10.28 6.27 19.49
C LYS A 220 11.52 5.35 19.51
N GLY A 221 12.72 5.87 19.18
CA GLY A 221 13.98 5.13 19.26
C GLY A 221 14.42 4.44 17.95
N VAL A 222 13.67 4.60 16.84
CA VAL A 222 14.10 4.04 15.54
C VAL A 222 15.27 4.84 15.00
N LYS A 223 16.38 4.17 14.65
CA LYS A 223 17.52 4.77 13.97
C LYS A 223 17.20 4.92 12.48
N LEU A 224 16.94 6.15 12.03
CA LEU A 224 16.69 6.47 10.62
C LEU A 224 17.93 7.10 9.98
N CYS A 225 18.50 6.41 9.00
CA CYS A 225 19.66 6.84 8.23
C CYS A 225 19.23 7.16 6.80
N ALA A 226 18.89 8.42 6.52
CA ALA A 226 18.62 8.90 5.16
C ALA A 226 19.92 9.26 4.44
N GLY A 227 19.97 9.04 3.12
CA GLY A 227 21.19 9.12 2.31
C GLY A 227 22.13 7.93 2.56
N ALA A 228 21.66 6.86 3.17
CA ALA A 228 22.42 5.66 3.50
C ALA A 228 22.34 4.64 2.36
N ARG A 229 23.41 4.50 1.60
CA ARG A 229 23.54 3.52 0.54
C ARG A 229 24.19 2.25 1.06
N VAL A 230 23.44 1.17 1.14
CA VAL A 230 23.98 -0.14 1.54
C VAL A 230 24.92 -0.66 0.45
N GLU A 231 26.12 -1.07 0.87
CA GLU A 231 27.18 -1.56 -0.02
C GLU A 231 27.28 -3.08 0.00
N ARG A 232 27.09 -3.70 1.17
CA ARG A 232 27.11 -5.17 1.33
C ARG A 232 26.49 -5.58 2.66
N VAL A 233 26.11 -6.85 2.73
CA VAL A 233 25.73 -7.56 3.96
C VAL A 233 26.66 -8.76 4.14
N GLU A 234 27.14 -8.97 5.36
CA GLU A 234 28.10 -10.04 5.67
C GLU A 234 27.67 -10.77 6.96
N GLN A 235 28.02 -12.05 7.07
CA GLN A 235 27.84 -12.78 8.31
C GLN A 235 28.94 -12.37 9.31
N GLY A 236 28.52 -11.83 10.46
CA GLY A 236 29.41 -11.53 11.58
C GLY A 236 29.27 -12.52 12.73
N PRO A 237 30.07 -12.35 13.79
CA PRO A 237 30.03 -13.23 14.98
C PRO A 237 28.71 -13.12 15.76
N ASP A 238 28.08 -11.92 15.78
CA ASP A 238 26.91 -11.61 16.59
C ASP A 238 25.66 -11.31 15.73
N GLY A 239 25.63 -11.73 14.47
CA GLY A 239 24.55 -11.52 13.53
C GLY A 239 25.02 -10.99 12.18
N LEU A 240 24.09 -10.49 11.37
CA LEU A 240 24.37 -9.90 10.07
C LEU A 240 24.93 -8.48 10.24
N ILE A 241 25.96 -8.13 9.47
CA ILE A 241 26.57 -6.81 9.45
C ILE A 241 26.23 -6.14 8.12
N CYS A 242 25.41 -5.08 8.17
CA CYS A 242 25.17 -4.22 7.01
C CYS A 242 26.21 -3.09 6.98
N THR A 243 27.03 -3.03 5.93
CA THR A 243 27.92 -1.91 5.65
C THR A 243 27.22 -0.94 4.70
N TYR A 244 27.22 0.33 5.05
CA TYR A 244 26.58 1.39 4.25
C TYR A 244 27.37 2.69 4.25
N ALA A 245 27.27 3.43 3.16
CA ALA A 245 27.88 4.76 3.03
C ALA A 245 26.84 5.85 3.29
N VAL A 246 27.19 6.84 4.10
CA VAL A 246 26.44 8.10 4.29
C VAL A 246 27.38 9.25 4.03
N LYS A 247 27.15 10.01 2.97
CA LYS A 247 28.09 11.01 2.47
C LYS A 247 29.46 10.34 2.21
N ASP A 248 30.52 10.82 2.87
CA ASP A 248 31.90 10.32 2.71
C ASP A 248 32.33 9.34 3.83
N LYS A 249 31.38 8.83 4.61
CA LYS A 249 31.66 7.91 5.72
C LYS A 249 31.03 6.55 5.48
N THR A 250 31.82 5.50 5.73
CA THR A 250 31.30 4.13 5.80
C THR A 250 30.97 3.81 7.26
N GLU A 251 29.75 3.35 7.48
CA GLU A 251 29.24 2.93 8.77
C GLU A 251 28.74 1.49 8.70
N THR A 252 28.53 0.86 9.85
CA THR A 252 28.00 -0.48 9.96
C THR A 252 26.85 -0.54 10.96
N VAL A 253 25.95 -1.50 10.77
CA VAL A 253 24.94 -1.89 11.75
C VAL A 253 24.91 -3.42 11.83
N THR A 254 24.86 -3.94 13.06
CA THR A 254 24.69 -5.37 13.32
C THR A 254 23.23 -5.65 13.65
N ALA A 255 22.65 -6.70 13.06
CA ALA A 255 21.25 -7.06 13.22
C ALA A 255 21.08 -8.60 13.27
N ASP A 256 19.98 -9.06 13.88
CA ASP A 256 19.61 -10.48 13.88
C ASP A 256 19.00 -10.88 12.53
N ALA A 257 18.35 -9.93 11.87
CA ALA A 257 17.84 -10.07 10.50
C ALA A 257 17.91 -8.75 9.73
N VAL A 258 17.93 -8.87 8.40
CA VAL A 258 17.91 -7.74 7.45
C VAL A 258 16.69 -7.85 6.58
N LEU A 259 15.76 -6.89 6.67
CA LEU A 259 14.62 -6.78 5.77
C LEU A 259 15.00 -5.96 4.54
N VAL A 260 14.84 -6.53 3.34
CA VAL A 260 14.97 -5.80 2.08
C VAL A 260 13.60 -5.31 1.61
N ALA A 261 13.40 -3.99 1.67
CA ALA A 261 12.14 -3.31 1.34
C ALA A 261 12.35 -2.19 0.29
N THR A 262 13.19 -2.45 -0.72
CA THR A 262 13.64 -1.48 -1.74
C THR A 262 12.69 -1.30 -2.91
N GLY A 263 11.52 -1.91 -2.87
CA GLY A 263 10.49 -1.84 -3.91
C GLY A 263 10.07 -3.20 -4.45
N ARG A 264 9.30 -3.17 -5.54
CA ARG A 264 8.73 -4.37 -6.15
C ARG A 264 8.93 -4.35 -7.66
N ARG A 265 9.02 -5.54 -8.26
CA ARG A 265 9.14 -5.72 -9.72
C ARG A 265 7.99 -6.58 -10.26
N ALA A 266 7.55 -6.30 -11.49
CA ALA A 266 6.47 -7.02 -12.15
C ALA A 266 6.76 -8.52 -12.31
N ASN A 267 5.72 -9.35 -12.22
CA ASN A 267 5.78 -10.81 -12.43
C ASN A 267 5.54 -11.15 -13.91
N THR A 268 6.50 -10.89 -14.76
CA THR A 268 6.42 -11.12 -16.21
C THR A 268 7.33 -12.21 -16.71
N ASP A 269 8.26 -12.70 -15.87
CA ASP A 269 9.21 -13.76 -16.25
C ASP A 269 8.44 -15.06 -16.54
N GLY A 270 8.63 -15.63 -17.73
CA GLY A 270 8.00 -16.87 -18.17
C GLY A 270 6.47 -16.79 -18.42
N LEU A 271 5.89 -15.58 -18.33
CA LEU A 271 4.44 -15.38 -18.53
C LEU A 271 3.97 -15.66 -19.96
N CYS A 272 4.83 -15.41 -20.94
CA CYS A 272 4.52 -15.61 -22.36
C CYS A 272 5.43 -16.66 -23.01
N ALA A 273 4.94 -17.30 -24.06
CA ALA A 273 5.77 -18.02 -25.01
C ALA A 273 6.68 -17.04 -25.77
N PRO A 274 7.85 -17.50 -26.30
CA PRO A 274 8.81 -16.62 -26.96
C PRO A 274 8.23 -15.83 -28.14
N GLU A 275 7.19 -16.37 -28.77
CA GLU A 275 6.52 -15.78 -29.93
C GLU A 275 5.59 -14.62 -29.55
N VAL A 276 5.24 -14.49 -28.26
CA VAL A 276 4.34 -13.45 -27.74
C VAL A 276 5.17 -12.34 -27.09
N ASP A 277 5.37 -11.30 -27.84
CA ASP A 277 6.12 -10.14 -27.36
C ASP A 277 5.18 -9.03 -26.87
N LEU A 278 5.13 -8.81 -25.56
CA LEU A 278 4.33 -7.74 -24.92
C LEU A 278 5.05 -6.38 -24.93
N GLY A 279 6.28 -6.28 -25.40
CA GLY A 279 7.06 -5.06 -25.42
C GLY A 279 7.49 -4.59 -24.04
N LEU A 280 7.93 -5.49 -23.19
CA LEU A 280 8.27 -5.18 -21.81
C LEU A 280 9.28 -4.04 -21.69
N GLU A 281 9.00 -3.07 -20.81
CA GLU A 281 9.91 -2.02 -20.44
C GLU A 281 10.36 -2.18 -18.99
N ARG A 282 11.65 -2.43 -18.79
CA ARG A 282 12.21 -2.75 -17.46
C ARG A 282 11.44 -3.88 -16.73
N GLY A 283 10.93 -4.84 -17.52
CA GLY A 283 10.17 -5.98 -17.02
C GLY A 283 8.67 -5.71 -16.77
N ALA A 284 8.17 -4.49 -16.96
CA ALA A 284 6.76 -4.15 -16.82
C ALA A 284 6.06 -4.07 -18.19
N ILE A 285 4.74 -4.26 -18.21
CA ILE A 285 3.92 -4.34 -19.43
C ILE A 285 3.38 -2.95 -19.78
N PRO A 286 3.74 -2.34 -20.93
CA PRO A 286 3.08 -1.16 -21.42
C PRO A 286 1.65 -1.48 -21.89
N VAL A 287 0.71 -0.60 -21.57
CA VAL A 287 -0.69 -0.68 -22.01
C VAL A 287 -1.18 0.69 -22.49
N ASP A 288 -2.24 0.69 -23.29
CA ASP A 288 -2.98 1.88 -23.66
C ASP A 288 -4.02 2.28 -22.60
N ASP A 289 -4.81 3.32 -22.88
CA ASP A 289 -5.86 3.84 -21.99
C ASP A 289 -7.03 2.84 -21.80
N ARG A 290 -7.07 1.76 -22.57
CA ARG A 290 -8.02 0.67 -22.47
C ARG A 290 -7.43 -0.58 -21.81
N PHE A 291 -6.24 -0.46 -21.21
CA PHE A 291 -5.44 -1.55 -20.63
C PHE A 291 -4.98 -2.60 -21.64
N GLN A 292 -5.13 -2.36 -22.96
CA GLN A 292 -4.69 -3.28 -23.99
C GLN A 292 -3.17 -3.18 -24.16
N THR A 293 -2.52 -4.33 -24.22
CA THR A 293 -1.10 -4.43 -24.58
C THR A 293 -0.94 -4.22 -26.08
N ARG A 294 0.29 -4.18 -26.57
CA ARG A 294 0.54 -4.12 -28.02
C ARG A 294 0.05 -5.36 -28.80
N VAL A 295 -0.34 -6.46 -28.10
CA VAL A 295 -0.91 -7.64 -28.71
C VAL A 295 -2.44 -7.59 -28.56
N PRO A 296 -3.20 -7.51 -29.68
CA PRO A 296 -4.65 -7.44 -29.62
C PRO A 296 -5.27 -8.61 -28.86
N GLY A 297 -6.29 -8.31 -28.02
CA GLY A 297 -6.98 -9.29 -27.19
C GLY A 297 -6.23 -9.69 -25.92
N ILE A 298 -5.06 -9.08 -25.64
CA ILE A 298 -4.31 -9.25 -24.39
C ILE A 298 -4.25 -7.91 -23.68
N TYR A 299 -4.72 -7.90 -22.43
CA TYR A 299 -4.83 -6.75 -21.55
C TYR A 299 -3.99 -6.96 -20.29
N ALA A 300 -3.61 -5.90 -19.58
CA ALA A 300 -2.90 -6.00 -18.32
C ALA A 300 -3.31 -4.91 -17.34
N ILE A 301 -3.32 -5.26 -16.04
CA ILE A 301 -3.69 -4.38 -14.92
C ILE A 301 -2.76 -4.58 -13.71
N GLY A 302 -2.83 -3.64 -12.78
CA GLY A 302 -2.14 -3.70 -11.49
C GLY A 302 -0.63 -3.56 -11.60
N ASP A 303 0.07 -4.17 -10.64
CA ASP A 303 1.52 -4.01 -10.45
C ASP A 303 2.36 -4.51 -11.63
N ALA A 304 1.80 -5.30 -12.53
CA ALA A 304 2.49 -5.78 -13.72
C ALA A 304 2.60 -4.72 -14.82
N VAL A 305 1.77 -3.65 -14.74
CA VAL A 305 1.71 -2.58 -15.74
C VAL A 305 2.75 -1.51 -15.48
N LYS A 306 3.39 -1.04 -16.55
CA LYS A 306 4.36 0.05 -16.51
C LYS A 306 3.73 1.34 -15.98
N GLY A 307 4.35 1.95 -14.94
CA GLY A 307 3.90 3.21 -14.36
C GLY A 307 2.65 3.11 -13.50
N SER A 308 2.08 1.91 -13.32
CA SER A 308 0.94 1.71 -12.43
C SER A 308 1.31 1.95 -10.97
N ILE A 309 0.38 2.53 -10.22
CA ILE A 309 0.48 2.64 -8.76
C ILE A 309 0.31 1.25 -8.17
N GLN A 310 1.34 0.74 -7.48
CA GLN A 310 1.37 -0.61 -6.90
C GLN A 310 0.54 -0.67 -5.60
N LEU A 311 -0.78 -0.47 -5.71
CA LEU A 311 -1.75 -0.51 -4.62
C LEU A 311 -2.90 -1.47 -4.97
N ALA A 312 -3.33 -2.24 -3.98
CA ALA A 312 -4.37 -3.26 -4.16
C ALA A 312 -5.70 -2.67 -4.69
N HIS A 313 -6.13 -1.53 -4.13
CA HIS A 313 -7.36 -0.85 -4.55
C HIS A 313 -7.23 -0.19 -5.93
N ALA A 314 -6.04 0.29 -6.30
CA ALA A 314 -5.79 0.77 -7.66
C ALA A 314 -5.91 -0.37 -8.68
N ALA A 315 -5.29 -1.52 -8.41
CA ALA A 315 -5.40 -2.70 -9.26
C ALA A 315 -6.85 -3.22 -9.36
N ALA A 316 -7.61 -3.21 -8.25
CA ALA A 316 -9.04 -3.57 -8.27
C ALA A 316 -9.87 -2.62 -9.13
N ALA A 317 -9.66 -1.30 -9.00
CA ALA A 317 -10.33 -0.28 -9.81
C ALA A 317 -9.98 -0.42 -11.31
N GLN A 318 -8.70 -0.64 -11.64
CA GLN A 318 -8.26 -0.93 -13.01
C GLN A 318 -8.95 -2.19 -13.56
N GLY A 319 -9.07 -3.24 -12.74
CA GLY A 319 -9.77 -4.47 -13.11
C GLY A 319 -11.24 -4.23 -13.45
N ILE A 320 -11.94 -3.47 -12.62
CA ILE A 320 -13.34 -3.08 -12.86
C ILE A 320 -13.46 -2.30 -14.17
N ASN A 321 -12.60 -1.31 -14.40
CA ASN A 321 -12.62 -0.50 -15.63
C ASN A 321 -12.33 -1.36 -16.87
N ALA A 322 -11.27 -2.17 -16.84
CA ALA A 322 -10.89 -3.02 -17.97
C ALA A 322 -12.04 -3.94 -18.41
N VAL A 323 -12.66 -4.66 -17.46
CA VAL A 323 -13.76 -5.58 -17.81
C VAL A 323 -15.05 -4.85 -18.17
N SER A 324 -15.29 -3.65 -17.64
CA SER A 324 -16.42 -2.82 -18.07
C SER A 324 -16.29 -2.44 -19.54
N MET A 325 -15.09 -1.99 -19.95
CA MET A 325 -14.82 -1.67 -21.36
C MET A 325 -14.88 -2.89 -22.27
N LEU A 326 -14.42 -4.07 -21.81
CA LEU A 326 -14.57 -5.34 -22.53
C LEU A 326 -16.03 -5.74 -22.73
N ALA A 327 -16.89 -5.40 -21.76
CA ALA A 327 -18.34 -5.60 -21.85
C ALA A 327 -19.07 -4.48 -22.60
N GLY A 328 -18.35 -3.56 -23.26
CA GLY A 328 -18.93 -2.46 -24.03
C GLY A 328 -19.54 -1.34 -23.18
N LYS A 329 -19.11 -1.19 -21.91
CA LYS A 329 -19.58 -0.15 -20.99
C LYS A 329 -18.49 0.89 -20.74
N GLU A 330 -18.88 2.07 -20.29
CA GLU A 330 -17.98 3.11 -19.83
C GLU A 330 -17.25 2.67 -18.54
N PRO A 331 -15.97 3.06 -18.36
CA PRO A 331 -15.21 2.77 -17.17
C PRO A 331 -15.78 3.56 -15.96
N PRO A 332 -16.23 2.87 -14.89
CA PRO A 332 -16.94 3.54 -13.80
C PRO A 332 -16.03 4.18 -12.74
N MET A 333 -14.72 3.84 -12.72
CA MET A 333 -13.79 4.28 -11.66
C MET A 333 -12.87 5.39 -12.18
N ASP A 334 -12.77 6.47 -11.42
CA ASP A 334 -11.78 7.52 -11.69
C ASP A 334 -10.41 7.08 -11.12
N LEU A 335 -9.47 6.79 -12.01
CA LEU A 335 -8.13 6.34 -11.65
C LEU A 335 -7.15 7.50 -11.41
N SER A 336 -7.58 8.76 -11.56
CA SER A 336 -6.78 9.93 -11.24
C SER A 336 -6.77 10.23 -9.74
N VAL A 337 -7.75 9.70 -8.99
CA VAL A 337 -7.93 9.93 -7.55
C VAL A 337 -7.74 8.63 -6.79
N VAL A 338 -6.49 8.32 -6.47
CA VAL A 338 -6.12 7.10 -5.75
C VAL A 338 -5.52 7.46 -4.38
N PRO A 339 -6.19 7.13 -3.26
CA PRO A 339 -5.64 7.34 -1.93
C PRO A 339 -4.39 6.47 -1.68
N SER A 340 -3.43 7.00 -0.94
CA SER A 340 -2.26 6.28 -0.45
C SER A 340 -2.23 6.32 1.07
N CYS A 341 -2.06 5.16 1.71
CA CYS A 341 -2.08 5.00 3.17
C CYS A 341 -0.80 4.35 3.68
N VAL A 342 -0.34 4.78 4.85
CA VAL A 342 0.77 4.18 5.58
C VAL A 342 0.30 3.89 7.00
N TYR A 343 0.32 2.62 7.38
CA TYR A 343 -0.17 2.14 8.66
C TYR A 343 0.95 2.20 9.70
N VAL A 344 1.11 3.36 10.27
CA VAL A 344 2.02 3.71 11.38
C VAL A 344 1.22 4.41 12.46
N ARG A 345 1.80 4.69 13.62
CA ARG A 345 1.09 5.39 14.70
C ARG A 345 1.73 6.75 14.99
N PRO A 346 0.99 7.89 14.72
CA PRO A 346 -0.34 7.99 14.09
C PRO A 346 -0.31 7.61 12.61
N GLU A 347 -1.47 7.23 12.07
CA GLU A 347 -1.64 6.85 10.67
C GLU A 347 -1.32 8.01 9.72
N MET A 348 -0.93 7.65 8.49
CA MET A 348 -0.73 8.63 7.41
C MET A 348 -1.59 8.27 6.20
N ALA A 349 -2.13 9.30 5.56
CA ALA A 349 -2.79 9.15 4.28
C ALA A 349 -2.56 10.37 3.39
N SER A 350 -2.66 10.15 2.09
CA SER A 350 -2.65 11.22 1.11
C SER A 350 -3.54 10.88 -0.08
N VAL A 351 -4.12 11.88 -0.71
CA VAL A 351 -4.90 11.74 -1.94
C VAL A 351 -4.78 13.01 -2.78
N GLY A 352 -4.89 12.86 -4.09
CA GLY A 352 -4.77 13.97 -5.02
C GLY A 352 -3.34 14.52 -5.11
N ARG A 353 -3.19 15.79 -5.47
CA ARG A 353 -1.92 16.44 -5.71
C ARG A 353 -1.34 17.07 -4.43
N THR A 354 -0.04 16.97 -4.26
CA THR A 354 0.66 17.76 -3.27
C THR A 354 0.83 19.21 -3.74
N GLU A 355 1.09 20.13 -2.82
CA GLU A 355 1.43 21.53 -3.15
C GLU A 355 2.57 21.62 -4.17
N ALA A 356 3.61 20.80 -4.02
CA ALA A 356 4.74 20.77 -4.92
C ALA A 356 4.33 20.35 -6.35
N GLN A 357 3.52 19.30 -6.47
CA GLN A 357 3.00 18.83 -7.77
C GLN A 357 2.07 19.85 -8.43
N CYS A 358 1.26 20.59 -7.65
CA CYS A 358 0.44 21.67 -8.18
C CYS A 358 1.31 22.80 -8.74
N LYS A 359 2.33 23.24 -8.00
CA LYS A 359 3.27 24.29 -8.43
C LYS A 359 4.03 23.87 -9.69
N GLU A 360 4.51 22.63 -9.76
CA GLU A 360 5.17 22.06 -10.95
C GLU A 360 4.25 22.06 -12.17
N ALA A 361 2.97 21.79 -11.95
CA ALA A 361 1.93 21.84 -13.00
C ALA A 361 1.44 23.26 -13.35
N GLY A 362 1.98 24.32 -12.72
CA GLY A 362 1.59 25.72 -12.96
C GLY A 362 0.22 26.09 -12.39
N ILE A 363 -0.31 25.29 -11.43
CA ILE A 363 -1.60 25.55 -10.78
C ILE A 363 -1.41 26.57 -9.65
N SER A 364 -2.28 27.57 -9.58
CA SER A 364 -2.34 28.56 -8.49
C SER A 364 -2.86 27.91 -7.22
N VAL A 365 -1.98 27.19 -6.51
CA VAL A 365 -2.34 26.42 -5.31
C VAL A 365 -2.19 27.24 -4.05
N LYS A 366 -3.17 27.13 -3.14
CA LYS A 366 -3.09 27.49 -1.73
C LYS A 366 -3.18 26.26 -0.86
N THR A 367 -2.72 26.35 0.38
CA THR A 367 -2.82 25.27 1.37
C THR A 367 -3.43 25.77 2.66
N ALA A 368 -4.22 24.93 3.28
CA ALA A 368 -4.72 25.13 4.64
C ALA A 368 -4.29 23.95 5.51
N LYS A 369 -4.13 24.17 6.81
CA LYS A 369 -3.75 23.12 7.74
C LYS A 369 -4.54 23.26 9.04
N TYR A 370 -5.15 22.16 9.47
CA TYR A 370 -5.74 21.99 10.77
C TYR A 370 -4.88 21.08 11.64
N LEU A 371 -4.66 21.48 12.91
CA LEU A 371 -3.89 20.69 13.88
C LEU A 371 -4.86 19.88 14.75
N THR A 372 -4.78 18.55 14.70
CA THR A 372 -5.72 17.65 15.37
C THR A 372 -5.65 17.69 16.90
N GLY A 373 -4.67 18.38 17.48
CA GLY A 373 -4.58 18.59 18.92
C GLY A 373 -5.75 19.41 19.52
N SER A 374 -6.55 20.09 18.68
CA SER A 374 -7.79 20.78 19.07
C SER A 374 -9.05 19.96 18.81
N ASN A 375 -8.96 18.81 18.15
CA ASN A 375 -10.08 17.93 17.90
C ASN A 375 -10.45 17.17 19.18
N SER A 376 -11.69 17.30 19.61
CA SER A 376 -12.18 16.71 20.87
C SER A 376 -11.95 15.20 20.97
N ARG A 377 -12.19 14.46 19.88
CA ARG A 377 -11.99 13.02 19.87
C ARG A 377 -10.51 12.64 20.00
N SER A 378 -9.63 13.38 19.33
CA SER A 378 -8.18 13.19 19.43
C SER A 378 -7.67 13.43 20.86
N VAL A 379 -8.22 14.43 21.56
CA VAL A 379 -7.91 14.69 22.98
C VAL A 379 -8.44 13.57 23.89
N ILE A 380 -9.66 13.13 23.69
CA ILE A 380 -10.27 12.02 24.47
C ILE A 380 -9.43 10.73 24.38
N THR A 381 -8.91 10.43 23.21
CA THR A 381 -8.16 9.18 22.94
C THR A 381 -6.66 9.30 23.13
N ASP A 382 -6.15 10.47 23.55
CA ASP A 382 -4.73 10.77 23.64
C ASP A 382 -3.95 10.47 22.35
N ALA A 383 -4.58 10.76 21.21
CA ALA A 383 -4.06 10.44 19.87
C ALA A 383 -2.79 11.22 19.48
N GLY A 384 -2.31 12.08 20.37
CA GLY A 384 -1.11 12.87 20.16
C GLY A 384 -1.31 14.02 19.16
N ARG A 385 -0.19 14.54 18.64
CA ARG A 385 -0.20 15.66 17.70
C ARG A 385 -0.26 15.14 16.28
N GLY A 386 -1.20 15.66 15.51
CA GLY A 386 -1.34 15.38 14.10
C GLY A 386 -1.81 16.60 13.33
N PHE A 387 -2.00 16.44 12.03
CA PHE A 387 -2.54 17.50 11.18
C PHE A 387 -3.25 16.93 9.95
N ILE A 388 -4.15 17.74 9.40
CA ILE A 388 -4.71 17.59 8.07
C ILE A 388 -4.32 18.83 7.27
N LYS A 389 -3.61 18.65 6.14
CA LYS A 389 -3.25 19.69 5.19
C LYS A 389 -4.01 19.49 3.90
N VAL A 390 -4.73 20.51 3.45
CA VAL A 390 -5.52 20.51 2.22
C VAL A 390 -4.84 21.45 1.22
N ALA A 391 -4.63 20.98 -0.01
CA ALA A 391 -4.23 21.78 -1.14
C ALA A 391 -5.46 22.07 -2.01
N TYR A 392 -5.66 23.33 -2.38
CA TYR A 392 -6.82 23.76 -3.15
C TYR A 392 -6.43 24.82 -4.17
N ASP A 393 -7.21 24.94 -5.22
CA ASP A 393 -7.04 25.96 -6.23
C ASP A 393 -7.34 27.36 -5.65
N GLY A 394 -6.37 28.25 -5.75
CA GLY A 394 -6.42 29.56 -5.10
C GLY A 394 -7.43 30.54 -5.71
N GLU A 395 -7.99 30.23 -6.90
CA GLU A 395 -8.96 31.06 -7.61
C GLU A 395 -10.38 30.50 -7.46
N THR A 396 -10.53 29.17 -7.58
CA THR A 396 -11.84 28.52 -7.59
C THR A 396 -12.21 27.89 -6.23
N GLY A 397 -11.24 27.68 -5.34
CA GLY A 397 -11.46 26.98 -4.07
C GLY A 397 -11.58 25.45 -4.20
N VAL A 398 -11.48 24.88 -5.40
CA VAL A 398 -11.60 23.44 -5.66
C VAL A 398 -10.49 22.67 -4.95
N VAL A 399 -10.84 21.59 -4.24
CA VAL A 399 -9.90 20.73 -3.52
C VAL A 399 -9.07 19.91 -4.52
N LEU A 400 -7.75 20.02 -4.41
CA LEU A 400 -6.79 19.37 -5.32
C LEU A 400 -6.06 18.20 -4.67
N GLY A 401 -5.96 18.22 -3.34
CA GLY A 401 -5.30 17.15 -2.60
C GLY A 401 -5.36 17.33 -1.09
N ALA A 402 -5.13 16.25 -0.37
CA ALA A 402 -5.07 16.23 1.09
C ALA A 402 -3.93 15.34 1.60
N GLN A 403 -3.31 15.78 2.71
CA GLN A 403 -2.21 15.13 3.37
C GLN A 403 -2.55 15.01 4.86
N LEU A 404 -2.68 13.79 5.36
CA LEU A 404 -3.13 13.50 6.71
C LEU A 404 -2.02 12.79 7.49
N LEU A 405 -1.76 13.24 8.70
CA LEU A 405 -0.97 12.56 9.73
C LEU A 405 -1.77 12.67 11.03
N CYS A 406 -2.63 11.73 11.31
CA CYS A 406 -3.49 11.76 12.49
C CYS A 406 -4.09 10.38 12.75
N GLU A 407 -4.74 10.22 13.89
CA GLU A 407 -5.53 9.01 14.17
C GLU A 407 -6.63 8.85 13.12
N ARG A 408 -6.83 7.63 12.60
CA ARG A 408 -7.81 7.30 11.57
C ARG A 408 -7.58 8.00 10.21
N ALA A 409 -6.37 8.45 9.93
CA ALA A 409 -6.08 9.09 8.64
C ALA A 409 -6.46 8.20 7.45
N THR A 410 -6.29 6.88 7.58
CA THR A 410 -6.59 5.89 6.54
C THR A 410 -8.09 5.75 6.26
N ASP A 411 -8.95 6.04 7.25
CA ASP A 411 -10.40 6.09 7.08
C ASP A 411 -10.86 7.47 6.58
N LEU A 412 -10.29 8.56 7.14
CA LEU A 412 -10.69 9.94 6.84
C LEU A 412 -10.35 10.37 5.40
N VAL A 413 -9.30 9.83 4.80
CA VAL A 413 -8.87 10.18 3.44
C VAL A 413 -9.95 9.93 2.38
N GLY A 414 -10.89 9.04 2.67
CA GLY A 414 -12.00 8.71 1.77
C GLY A 414 -12.91 9.90 1.47
N GLU A 415 -13.12 10.81 2.43
CA GLU A 415 -13.93 12.02 2.24
C GLU A 415 -13.24 12.99 1.27
N PHE A 416 -11.93 13.21 1.43
CA PHE A 416 -11.16 14.00 0.47
C PHE A 416 -11.11 13.37 -0.93
N ALA A 417 -10.99 12.04 -1.02
CA ALA A 417 -11.05 11.35 -2.30
C ALA A 417 -12.40 11.59 -3.01
N SER A 418 -13.51 11.55 -2.26
CA SER A 418 -14.84 11.85 -2.76
C SER A 418 -14.96 13.30 -3.25
N ALA A 419 -14.48 14.26 -2.46
CA ALA A 419 -14.50 15.68 -2.81
C ALA A 419 -13.70 15.98 -4.08
N ILE A 420 -12.46 15.44 -4.18
CA ILE A 420 -11.60 15.62 -5.35
C ILE A 420 -12.24 15.01 -6.61
N SER A 421 -12.77 13.78 -6.52
CA SER A 421 -13.43 13.12 -7.66
C SER A 421 -14.65 13.87 -8.18
N ARG A 422 -15.29 14.70 -7.36
CA ARG A 422 -16.45 15.50 -7.71
C ARG A 422 -16.12 16.94 -8.05
N GLY A 423 -14.86 17.36 -7.88
CA GLY A 423 -14.45 18.76 -8.05
C GLY A 423 -15.07 19.71 -7.02
N GLU A 424 -15.31 19.20 -5.80
CA GLU A 424 -15.90 20.00 -4.72
C GLU A 424 -14.92 21.06 -4.22
N THR A 425 -15.46 22.17 -3.73
CA THR A 425 -14.70 23.28 -3.14
C THR A 425 -14.53 23.08 -1.64
N LEU A 426 -13.66 23.90 -1.03
CA LEU A 426 -13.56 23.97 0.44
C LEU A 426 -14.91 24.37 1.06
N GLU A 427 -15.69 25.25 0.40
CA GLU A 427 -17.01 25.65 0.88
C GLU A 427 -17.99 24.48 0.90
N ASP A 428 -17.96 23.60 -0.11
CA ASP A 428 -18.82 22.42 -0.18
C ASP A 428 -18.46 21.46 0.98
N MET A 429 -17.18 21.24 1.24
CA MET A 429 -16.73 20.41 2.36
C MET A 429 -17.09 21.01 3.73
N ALA A 430 -16.95 22.33 3.91
CA ALA A 430 -17.26 23.02 5.16
C ALA A 430 -18.77 23.01 5.51
N ARG A 431 -19.65 22.72 4.53
CA ARG A 431 -21.10 22.57 4.76
C ARG A 431 -21.50 21.21 5.31
N VAL A 432 -20.57 20.24 5.34
CA VAL A 432 -20.87 18.90 5.84
C VAL A 432 -20.95 18.92 7.36
N ILE A 433 -22.07 18.44 7.92
CA ILE A 433 -22.22 18.31 9.37
C ILE A 433 -21.61 17.00 9.81
N HIS A 434 -20.52 17.08 10.57
CA HIS A 434 -19.87 15.91 11.18
C HIS A 434 -20.47 15.61 12.55
N ALA A 435 -20.57 14.32 12.89
CA ALA A 435 -21.03 13.92 14.22
C ALA A 435 -20.01 14.31 15.31
N HIS A 436 -20.49 14.73 16.49
CA HIS A 436 -19.65 15.12 17.62
C HIS A 436 -19.74 14.11 18.78
N PRO A 437 -18.61 13.72 19.46
CA PRO A 437 -17.23 13.99 19.06
C PRO A 437 -16.67 12.87 18.14
N THR A 438 -16.07 13.25 17.02
CA THR A 438 -15.44 12.31 16.06
C THR A 438 -14.12 12.83 15.53
N PHE A 439 -13.30 11.94 14.97
CA PHE A 439 -12.10 12.34 14.22
C PHE A 439 -12.48 13.08 12.92
N ALA A 440 -13.64 12.76 12.33
CA ALA A 440 -14.11 13.33 11.06
C ALA A 440 -14.34 14.86 11.13
N GLU A 441 -14.64 15.42 12.31
CA GLU A 441 -14.77 16.87 12.48
C GLU A 441 -13.49 17.61 12.04
N ALA A 442 -12.32 16.96 12.14
CA ALA A 442 -11.06 17.53 11.68
C ALA A 442 -11.01 17.75 10.15
N VAL A 443 -11.84 17.06 9.37
CA VAL A 443 -11.97 17.26 7.91
C VAL A 443 -12.67 18.58 7.62
N GLY A 444 -13.81 18.83 8.29
CA GLY A 444 -14.54 20.09 8.20
C GLY A 444 -13.70 21.29 8.66
N GLU A 445 -13.04 21.17 9.81
CA GLU A 445 -12.14 22.20 10.34
C GLU A 445 -10.95 22.50 9.40
N ALA A 446 -10.43 21.49 8.69
CA ALA A 446 -9.38 21.70 7.70
C ALA A 446 -9.89 22.48 6.47
N ALA A 447 -11.13 22.24 6.05
CA ALA A 447 -11.78 23.00 4.98
C ALA A 447 -12.05 24.45 5.44
N GLU A 448 -12.62 24.63 6.64
CA GLU A 448 -12.88 25.95 7.25
C GLU A 448 -11.58 26.75 7.46
N ALA A 449 -10.47 26.10 7.81
CA ALA A 449 -9.18 26.76 7.94
C ALA A 449 -8.73 27.38 6.60
N GLY A 450 -9.02 26.76 5.46
CA GLY A 450 -8.75 27.32 4.14
C GLY A 450 -9.62 28.52 3.78
N LEU A 451 -10.78 28.62 4.38
CA LEU A 451 -11.71 29.75 4.26
C LEU A 451 -11.44 30.87 5.29
N GLY A 452 -10.54 30.63 6.26
CA GLY A 452 -10.31 31.55 7.39
C GLY A 452 -11.44 31.51 8.43
N LEU A 453 -12.21 30.42 8.49
CA LEU A 453 -13.41 30.29 9.31
C LEU A 453 -13.29 29.20 10.40
N SER A 454 -12.15 28.54 10.54
CA SER A 454 -11.95 27.49 11.56
C SER A 454 -12.33 28.01 12.97
N ILE A 455 -13.11 27.24 13.69
CA ILE A 455 -13.60 27.60 15.04
C ILE A 455 -12.62 27.12 16.12
N HIS A 456 -12.07 25.91 15.97
CA HIS A 456 -11.24 25.29 17.00
C HIS A 456 -9.73 25.47 16.75
N GLN A 457 -9.37 26.39 15.85
CA GLN A 457 -7.99 26.80 15.58
C GLN A 457 -7.94 28.30 15.26
N LEU A 458 -6.87 28.98 15.68
CA LEU A 458 -6.66 30.39 15.30
C LEU A 458 -6.42 30.50 13.80
N ASN A 459 -7.22 31.26 13.12
CA ASN A 459 -7.03 31.61 11.72
C ASN A 459 -5.82 32.55 11.59
N ARG A 460 -4.83 32.16 10.80
CA ARG A 460 -3.57 32.89 10.59
C ARG A 460 -3.40 33.27 9.12
#